data_70379c7df137a0e5561251e0551b3968
#
_entry.id   70379c7df137a0e5561251e0551b3968
#
_cell.length_a   1.000
_cell.length_b   1.000
_cell.length_c   1.000
_cell.angle_alpha   90.00
_cell.angle_beta   90.00
_cell.angle_gamma   90.00
#
_symmetry.space_group_name_H-M   'P 1'
#
loop_
_entity.id
_entity.type
_entity.pdbx_description
1 polymer ?
#
loop_
_entity_poly.entity_id
_entity_poly.type
_entity_poly.pdbx_seq_one_letter_code
_entity_poly.pdbx_strand_id
1 'polypeptide(L)'
;LSYAKNDLTLQNGDVIRLTDNDQKDGIFFGSSFKVSGDKSEIIKLKVYDQLRYAKHKDIVVLENGTLKTLVQNMCAHLSLTMGTLEDPGFIIPTIADYEKAWLDHITQAISDTLIGPQEMYCIRDEYGAVCLWNMRNLQMPLVLGDESLVTGYSWEKSIDEDFYNRVKVVWKNESSG
;
A
#
# COMPACT_ATOMS: atom_id res chain seq x y z
N LEU A 1 -4.35 23.69 -15.20
CA LEU A 1 -5.46 23.54 -16.16
C LEU A 1 -6.64 24.31 -15.60
N SER A 2 -6.97 25.47 -16.20
CA SER A 2 -8.19 26.22 -15.88
C SER A 2 -9.32 25.69 -16.76
N TYR A 3 -10.26 24.99 -16.19
CA TYR A 3 -11.51 24.62 -16.84
C TYR A 3 -12.59 25.64 -16.49
N ALA A 4 -13.41 26.00 -17.46
CA ALA A 4 -14.58 26.82 -17.20
C ALA A 4 -15.56 26.08 -16.31
N LYS A 5 -16.08 26.77 -15.29
CA LYS A 5 -16.92 26.23 -14.20
C LYS A 5 -18.20 25.52 -14.66
N ASN A 6 -18.60 25.69 -15.90
CA ASN A 6 -19.90 25.25 -16.40
C ASN A 6 -19.90 23.82 -16.98
N ASP A 7 -18.74 23.20 -17.20
CA ASP A 7 -18.67 21.94 -17.95
C ASP A 7 -18.23 20.71 -17.15
N LEU A 8 -17.81 20.88 -15.88
CA LEU A 8 -17.32 19.76 -15.07
C LEU A 8 -18.22 19.51 -13.87
N THR A 9 -19.09 18.53 -13.97
CA THR A 9 -19.91 18.04 -12.84
C THR A 9 -19.21 16.84 -12.23
N LEU A 10 -18.50 17.04 -11.11
CA LEU A 10 -17.81 15.98 -10.39
C LEU A 10 -18.66 15.48 -9.21
N GLN A 11 -18.76 14.17 -9.08
CA GLN A 11 -19.48 13.50 -8.01
C GLN A 11 -18.56 12.56 -7.22
N ASN A 12 -18.98 12.20 -6.01
CA ASN A 12 -18.30 11.15 -5.26
C ASN A 12 -18.45 9.81 -6.01
N GLY A 13 -17.35 9.09 -6.13
CA GLY A 13 -17.29 7.84 -6.88
C GLY A 13 -16.78 7.99 -8.31
N ASP A 14 -16.65 9.22 -8.85
CA ASP A 14 -16.10 9.40 -10.18
C ASP A 14 -14.67 8.91 -10.28
N VAL A 15 -14.36 8.27 -11.39
CA VAL A 15 -13.01 7.78 -11.69
C VAL A 15 -12.12 8.92 -12.11
N ILE A 16 -11.00 9.05 -11.43
CA ILE A 16 -9.98 10.07 -11.70
C ILE A 16 -8.73 9.39 -12.24
N ARG A 17 -8.28 9.84 -13.39
CA ARG A 17 -7.04 9.41 -14.04
C ARG A 17 -6.09 10.59 -14.14
N LEU A 18 -4.85 10.38 -13.72
CA LEU A 18 -3.75 11.31 -13.93
C LEU A 18 -2.74 10.66 -14.85
N THR A 19 -2.50 11.29 -15.97
CA THR A 19 -1.51 10.86 -16.99
C THR A 19 -0.55 11.98 -17.28
N ASP A 20 0.70 11.62 -17.57
CA ASP A 20 1.67 12.55 -18.16
C ASP A 20 1.50 12.55 -19.68
N ASN A 21 1.52 13.75 -20.30
CA ASN A 21 1.37 13.88 -21.75
C ASN A 21 2.49 13.19 -22.54
N ASP A 22 3.67 13.04 -21.94
CA ASP A 22 4.86 12.45 -22.57
C ASP A 22 5.01 10.95 -22.27
N GLN A 23 4.28 10.42 -21.28
CA GLN A 23 4.32 9.01 -20.92
C GLN A 23 3.00 8.32 -21.28
N LYS A 24 3.11 7.15 -21.93
CA LYS A 24 1.94 6.33 -22.26
C LYS A 24 1.32 5.70 -21.00
N ASP A 25 2.10 5.63 -19.92
CA ASP A 25 1.70 5.03 -18.66
C ASP A 25 1.09 6.09 -17.75
N GLY A 26 -0.01 5.75 -17.11
CA GLY A 26 -0.69 6.65 -16.20
C GLY A 26 0.09 6.81 -14.89
N ILE A 27 0.02 7.99 -14.29
CA ILE A 27 0.66 8.27 -12.99
C ILE A 27 -0.22 7.79 -11.85
N PHE A 28 -1.54 7.99 -11.97
CA PHE A 28 -2.50 7.65 -10.91
C PHE A 28 -3.86 7.28 -11.49
N PHE A 29 -4.50 6.30 -10.87
CA PHE A 29 -5.87 5.90 -11.13
C PHE A 29 -6.58 5.66 -9.79
N GLY A 30 -7.77 6.24 -9.64
CA GLY A 30 -8.53 6.08 -8.40
C GLY A 30 -9.93 6.63 -8.48
N SER A 31 -10.65 6.57 -7.36
CA SER A 31 -12.00 7.08 -7.25
C SER A 31 -12.07 8.30 -6.32
N SER A 32 -12.95 9.25 -6.65
CA SER A 32 -13.16 10.43 -5.83
C SER A 32 -14.02 10.08 -4.60
N PHE A 33 -13.50 10.40 -3.40
CA PHE A 33 -14.20 10.20 -2.14
C PHE A 33 -14.75 11.49 -1.55
N LYS A 34 -14.18 12.61 -1.94
CA LYS A 34 -14.66 13.92 -1.51
C LYS A 34 -14.43 14.94 -2.60
N VAL A 35 -15.48 15.64 -2.95
CA VAL A 35 -15.48 16.78 -3.85
C VAL A 35 -15.88 18.01 -3.05
N SER A 36 -15.12 19.09 -3.13
CA SER A 36 -15.45 20.36 -2.49
C SER A 36 -14.99 21.52 -3.37
N GLY A 37 -15.75 22.58 -3.36
CA GLY A 37 -15.43 23.81 -4.09
C GLY A 37 -15.79 25.03 -3.23
N ASP A 38 -15.24 26.16 -3.60
CA ASP A 38 -15.54 27.45 -3.00
C ASP A 38 -15.88 28.51 -4.07
N LYS A 39 -16.00 29.76 -3.65
CA LYS A 39 -16.28 30.89 -4.56
C LYS A 39 -15.10 31.21 -5.49
N SER A 40 -13.94 30.65 -5.27
CA SER A 40 -12.73 30.89 -6.05
C SER A 40 -12.62 30.04 -7.33
N GLU A 41 -13.67 29.29 -7.68
CA GLU A 41 -13.69 28.37 -8.84
C GLU A 41 -12.70 27.19 -8.76
N ILE A 42 -12.08 26.98 -7.59
CA ILE A 42 -11.18 25.86 -7.35
C ILE A 42 -11.99 24.68 -6.82
N ILE A 43 -11.91 23.54 -7.53
CA ILE A 43 -12.47 22.28 -7.08
C ILE A 43 -11.34 21.47 -6.43
N LYS A 44 -11.54 21.10 -5.17
CA LYS A 44 -10.62 20.24 -4.41
C LYS A 44 -11.16 18.82 -4.38
N LEU A 45 -10.35 17.87 -4.82
CA LEU A 45 -10.68 16.46 -4.83
C LEU A 45 -9.81 15.71 -3.83
N LYS A 46 -10.42 14.78 -3.09
CA LYS A 46 -9.71 13.74 -2.35
C LYS A 46 -9.97 12.42 -3.04
N VAL A 47 -8.92 11.84 -3.60
CA VAL A 47 -8.95 10.65 -4.43
C VAL A 47 -8.11 9.57 -3.78
N TYR A 48 -8.56 8.33 -3.83
CA TYR A 48 -7.82 7.17 -3.37
C TYR A 48 -7.80 6.10 -4.46
N ASP A 49 -6.74 5.33 -4.46
CA ASP A 49 -6.65 4.11 -5.25
C ASP A 49 -7.54 2.98 -4.70
N GLN A 50 -7.56 1.86 -5.40
CA GLN A 50 -8.40 0.73 -5.03
C GLN A 50 -8.00 0.03 -3.71
N LEU A 51 -6.75 0.19 -3.23
CA LEU A 51 -6.33 -0.35 -1.93
C LEU A 51 -7.10 0.26 -0.76
N ARG A 52 -7.78 1.38 -0.98
CA ARG A 52 -8.67 1.99 0.02
C ARG A 52 -9.75 1.00 0.49
N TYR A 53 -10.24 0.14 -0.37
CA TYR A 53 -11.29 -0.83 -0.03
C TYR A 53 -10.81 -1.91 0.93
N ALA A 54 -9.52 -2.23 0.90
CA ALA A 54 -8.89 -3.23 1.79
C ALA A 54 -8.65 -2.73 3.23
N LYS A 55 -9.03 -1.48 3.56
CA LYS A 55 -8.92 -0.89 4.91
C LYS A 55 -10.10 -1.16 5.83
N HIS A 56 -11.16 -1.77 5.34
CA HIS A 56 -12.30 -2.14 6.16
C HIS A 56 -12.09 -3.51 6.79
N LYS A 57 -12.64 -3.67 8.01
CA LYS A 57 -12.65 -4.98 8.70
C LYS A 57 -13.41 -6.00 7.87
N ASP A 58 -12.87 -7.20 7.83
CA ASP A 58 -13.42 -8.28 7.01
C ASP A 58 -13.07 -9.64 7.63
N ILE A 59 -13.66 -10.69 7.09
CA ILE A 59 -13.30 -12.07 7.44
C ILE A 59 -12.14 -12.49 6.55
N VAL A 60 -10.99 -12.75 7.17
CA VAL A 60 -9.79 -13.18 6.46
C VAL A 60 -9.39 -14.57 6.94
N VAL A 61 -9.36 -15.52 6.01
CA VAL A 61 -8.92 -16.89 6.25
C VAL A 61 -7.82 -17.25 5.26
N LEU A 62 -6.69 -17.71 5.80
CA LEU A 62 -5.57 -18.22 5.00
C LEU A 62 -4.91 -19.38 5.75
N GLU A 63 -4.81 -20.53 5.11
CA GLU A 63 -4.08 -21.69 5.59
C GLU A 63 -2.96 -22.04 4.62
N ASN A 64 -1.75 -22.27 5.14
CA ASN A 64 -0.59 -22.68 4.34
C ASN A 64 -0.33 -21.81 3.10
N GLY A 65 -0.55 -20.51 3.22
CA GLY A 65 -0.40 -19.56 2.11
C GLY A 65 0.84 -18.67 2.23
N THR A 66 1.20 -18.04 1.12
CA THR A 66 2.25 -17.03 1.05
C THR A 66 1.64 -15.63 1.08
N LEU A 67 2.47 -14.60 1.23
CA LEU A 67 2.05 -13.21 1.07
C LEU A 67 1.35 -12.97 -0.28
N LYS A 68 1.84 -13.58 -1.37
CA LYS A 68 1.17 -13.52 -2.68
C LYS A 68 -0.23 -14.10 -2.62
N THR A 69 -0.40 -15.28 -2.01
CA THR A 69 -1.72 -15.92 -1.89
C THR A 69 -2.69 -15.03 -1.10
N LEU A 70 -2.21 -14.38 -0.04
CA LEU A 70 -3.02 -13.45 0.76
C LEU A 70 -3.50 -12.25 -0.09
N VAL A 71 -2.61 -11.66 -0.89
CA VAL A 71 -2.96 -10.54 -1.80
C VAL A 71 -3.92 -11.00 -2.89
N GLN A 72 -3.74 -12.20 -3.45
CA GLN A 72 -4.66 -12.77 -4.44
C GLN A 72 -6.07 -12.96 -3.86
N ASN A 73 -6.17 -13.51 -2.64
CA ASN A 73 -7.45 -13.70 -1.96
C ASN A 73 -8.15 -12.35 -1.69
N MET A 74 -7.40 -11.35 -1.24
CA MET A 74 -7.92 -9.99 -1.07
C MET A 74 -8.48 -9.42 -2.39
N CYS A 75 -7.71 -9.49 -3.46
CA CYS A 75 -8.14 -8.96 -4.75
C CYS A 75 -9.37 -9.69 -5.29
N ALA A 76 -9.42 -11.01 -5.15
CA ALA A 76 -10.58 -11.81 -5.56
C ALA A 76 -11.82 -11.46 -4.73
N HIS A 77 -11.68 -11.35 -3.41
CA HIS A 77 -12.77 -11.04 -2.49
C HIS A 77 -13.35 -9.63 -2.72
N LEU A 78 -12.47 -8.64 -2.89
CA LEU A 78 -12.86 -7.25 -3.11
C LEU A 78 -13.08 -6.88 -4.59
N SER A 79 -12.98 -7.85 -5.51
CA SER A 79 -13.10 -7.63 -6.96
C SER A 79 -12.14 -6.56 -7.49
N LEU A 80 -10.89 -6.55 -6.97
CA LEU A 80 -9.85 -5.63 -7.40
C LEU A 80 -9.06 -6.21 -8.56
N THR A 81 -8.61 -5.33 -9.47
CA THR A 81 -7.74 -5.73 -10.57
C THR A 81 -6.35 -6.10 -10.04
N MET A 82 -5.85 -7.25 -10.42
CA MET A 82 -4.49 -7.71 -10.09
C MET A 82 -3.51 -7.35 -11.20
N GLY A 83 -2.36 -6.82 -10.80
CA GLY A 83 -1.19 -6.64 -11.64
C GLY A 83 -0.14 -7.72 -11.37
N THR A 84 1.13 -7.32 -11.36
CA THR A 84 2.25 -8.22 -11.05
C THR A 84 2.29 -8.55 -9.57
N LEU A 85 2.28 -9.84 -9.23
CA LEU A 85 2.42 -10.33 -7.87
C LEU A 85 3.63 -11.25 -7.77
N GLU A 86 4.71 -10.76 -7.19
CA GLU A 86 5.90 -11.56 -6.88
C GLU A 86 5.65 -12.45 -5.66
N ASP A 87 6.20 -13.66 -5.68
CA ASP A 87 5.98 -14.64 -4.62
C ASP A 87 7.25 -14.81 -3.78
N PRO A 88 7.22 -14.53 -2.48
CA PRO A 88 8.36 -14.82 -1.61
C PRO A 88 8.61 -16.32 -1.39
N GLY A 89 7.65 -17.20 -1.74
CA GLY A 89 7.72 -18.64 -1.44
C GLY A 89 7.71 -18.97 0.06
N PHE A 90 7.61 -17.98 0.93
CA PHE A 90 7.57 -18.13 2.38
C PHE A 90 6.13 -18.34 2.86
N ILE A 91 5.91 -19.43 3.60
CA ILE A 91 4.59 -19.72 4.19
C ILE A 91 4.44 -18.85 5.44
N ILE A 92 3.44 -17.99 5.43
CA ILE A 92 3.10 -17.14 6.57
C ILE A 92 2.22 -17.91 7.57
N PRO A 93 2.17 -17.48 8.85
CA PRO A 93 1.27 -18.05 9.84
C PRO A 93 -0.18 -18.12 9.38
N THR A 94 -0.90 -19.17 9.77
CA THR A 94 -2.34 -19.28 9.49
C THR A 94 -3.10 -18.08 10.03
N ILE A 95 -3.97 -17.52 9.20
CA ILE A 95 -4.85 -16.41 9.53
C ILE A 95 -6.29 -16.95 9.60
N ALA A 96 -6.99 -16.65 10.70
CA ALA A 96 -8.43 -16.84 10.85
C ALA A 96 -8.95 -15.69 11.72
N ASP A 97 -9.31 -14.58 11.11
CA ASP A 97 -9.61 -13.33 11.81
C ASP A 97 -10.79 -12.62 11.14
N TYR A 98 -11.59 -11.94 11.94
CA TYR A 98 -12.74 -11.13 11.50
C TYR A 98 -12.71 -9.69 12.10
N GLU A 99 -11.67 -9.36 12.84
CA GLU A 99 -11.58 -8.07 13.55
C GLU A 99 -10.66 -7.07 12.86
N LYS A 100 -9.81 -7.54 11.94
CA LYS A 100 -8.81 -6.72 11.25
C LYS A 100 -9.16 -6.52 9.78
N ALA A 101 -8.53 -5.55 9.18
CA ALA A 101 -8.63 -5.30 7.74
C ALA A 101 -7.63 -6.18 6.95
N TRP A 102 -7.90 -6.39 5.67
CA TRP A 102 -6.97 -7.10 4.77
C TRP A 102 -5.57 -6.47 4.79
N LEU A 103 -5.48 -5.13 4.78
CA LEU A 103 -4.18 -4.45 4.81
C LEU A 103 -3.42 -4.65 6.11
N ASP A 104 -4.09 -4.85 7.25
CA ASP A 104 -3.42 -5.14 8.51
C ASP A 104 -2.75 -6.51 8.45
N HIS A 105 -3.43 -7.53 7.91
CA HIS A 105 -2.85 -8.86 7.71
C HIS A 105 -1.72 -8.87 6.69
N ILE A 106 -1.86 -8.10 5.59
CA ILE A 106 -0.81 -7.97 4.59
C ILE A 106 0.43 -7.28 5.19
N THR A 107 0.24 -6.23 6.00
CA THR A 107 1.34 -5.55 6.69
C THR A 107 2.07 -6.50 7.64
N GLN A 108 1.33 -7.31 8.38
CA GLN A 108 1.92 -8.34 9.24
C GLN A 108 2.68 -9.38 8.42
N ALA A 109 2.10 -9.87 7.34
CA ALA A 109 2.73 -10.85 6.45
C ALA A 109 4.01 -10.31 5.77
N ILE A 110 4.05 -9.02 5.43
CA ILE A 110 5.28 -8.35 4.96
C ILE A 110 6.35 -8.38 6.05
N SER A 111 5.97 -8.10 7.30
CA SER A 111 6.88 -8.14 8.44
C SER A 111 7.41 -9.56 8.70
N ASP A 112 6.55 -10.57 8.60
CA ASP A 112 6.94 -11.98 8.75
C ASP A 112 7.90 -12.41 7.64
N THR A 113 7.68 -11.95 6.41
CA THR A 113 8.55 -12.19 5.26
C THR A 113 9.90 -11.48 5.42
N LEU A 114 9.93 -10.30 6.05
CA LEU A 114 11.18 -9.61 6.36
C LEU A 114 11.99 -10.35 7.46
N ILE A 115 11.33 -10.89 8.47
CA ILE A 115 11.97 -11.61 9.58
C ILE A 115 12.44 -12.99 9.12
N GLY A 116 11.63 -13.75 8.41
CA GLY A 116 11.92 -15.10 7.96
C GLY A 116 12.98 -15.14 6.86
N PRO A 117 12.62 -15.00 5.59
CA PRO A 117 13.56 -15.06 4.47
C PRO A 117 14.44 -13.81 4.30
N GLN A 118 14.25 -12.77 5.10
CA GLN A 118 14.95 -11.49 5.02
C GLN A 118 14.71 -10.74 3.70
N GLU A 119 13.50 -10.86 3.19
CA GLU A 119 13.06 -10.16 1.99
C GLU A 119 11.97 -9.15 2.31
N MET A 120 12.11 -7.95 1.78
CA MET A 120 11.15 -6.87 1.97
C MET A 120 10.27 -6.72 0.73
N TYR A 121 8.97 -6.74 0.95
CA TYR A 121 7.96 -6.55 -0.10
C TYR A 121 7.19 -5.26 0.12
N CYS A 122 6.65 -4.70 -0.96
CA CYS A 122 5.66 -3.63 -0.88
C CYS A 122 4.45 -3.96 -1.75
N ILE A 123 3.27 -3.59 -1.25
CA ILE A 123 2.02 -3.62 -2.01
C ILE A 123 1.69 -2.20 -2.44
N ARG A 124 1.31 -2.03 -3.70
CA ARG A 124 0.90 -0.73 -4.26
C ARG A 124 -0.09 -0.90 -5.39
N ASP A 125 -0.80 0.17 -5.69
CA ASP A 125 -1.59 0.27 -6.91
C ASP A 125 -0.73 0.84 -8.04
N GLU A 126 -0.70 0.16 -9.18
CA GLU A 126 -0.06 0.63 -10.40
C GLU A 126 -1.14 0.91 -11.45
N TYR A 127 -1.62 2.14 -11.44
CA TYR A 127 -2.63 2.66 -12.36
C TYR A 127 -3.89 1.78 -12.46
N GLY A 128 -4.41 1.39 -11.30
CA GLY A 128 -5.63 0.59 -11.18
C GLY A 128 -5.40 -0.93 -11.14
N ALA A 129 -4.16 -1.37 -10.95
CA ALA A 129 -3.83 -2.78 -10.72
C ALA A 129 -3.03 -2.93 -9.43
N VAL A 130 -3.47 -3.82 -8.54
CA VAL A 130 -2.75 -4.14 -7.30
C VAL A 130 -1.52 -4.97 -7.63
N CYS A 131 -0.35 -4.46 -7.26
CA CYS A 131 0.93 -5.11 -7.46
C CYS A 131 1.62 -5.41 -6.13
N LEU A 132 2.35 -6.51 -6.08
CA LEU A 132 3.22 -6.92 -4.97
C LEU A 132 4.63 -7.10 -5.50
N TRP A 133 5.56 -6.31 -5.00
CA TRP A 133 6.93 -6.29 -5.46
C TRP A 133 7.92 -6.59 -4.35
N ASN A 134 8.95 -7.37 -4.66
CA ASN A 134 10.16 -7.40 -3.86
C ASN A 134 10.88 -6.05 -4.02
N MET A 135 11.20 -5.39 -2.91
CA MET A 135 11.82 -4.06 -2.91
C MET A 135 13.15 -4.02 -3.69
N ARG A 136 13.84 -5.15 -3.79
CA ARG A 136 15.08 -5.26 -4.59
C ARG A 136 14.84 -5.00 -6.08
N ASN A 137 13.66 -5.39 -6.58
CA ASN A 137 13.30 -5.24 -8.00
C ASN A 137 12.77 -3.83 -8.33
N LEU A 138 12.54 -3.00 -7.32
CA LEU A 138 12.11 -1.60 -7.47
C LEU A 138 13.27 -0.60 -7.38
N GLN A 139 14.50 -1.06 -7.34
CA GLN A 139 15.66 -0.17 -7.32
C GLN A 139 15.74 0.61 -8.63
N MET A 140 15.73 1.93 -8.51
CA MET A 140 15.97 2.82 -9.65
C MET A 140 17.48 2.93 -9.90
N PRO A 141 17.91 2.99 -11.15
CA PRO A 141 19.34 3.19 -11.51
C PRO A 141 19.75 4.67 -11.31
N LEU A 142 19.19 5.32 -10.30
CA LEU A 142 19.47 6.72 -9.97
C LEU A 142 20.35 6.76 -8.72
N VAL A 143 21.55 7.31 -8.86
CA VAL A 143 22.43 7.58 -7.73
C VAL A 143 22.23 9.02 -7.27
N LEU A 144 21.85 9.19 -6.01
CA LEU A 144 21.75 10.50 -5.37
C LEU A 144 23.08 10.82 -4.70
N GLY A 145 23.68 11.95 -5.05
CA GLY A 145 24.97 12.40 -4.53
C GLY A 145 25.29 13.82 -4.97
N ASP A 146 26.45 14.31 -4.59
CA ASP A 146 26.87 15.70 -4.80
C ASP A 146 26.93 16.15 -6.26
N GLU A 147 27.09 15.19 -7.18
CA GLU A 147 27.11 15.43 -8.65
C GLU A 147 25.76 15.09 -9.31
N SER A 148 24.72 14.85 -8.53
CA SER A 148 23.38 14.53 -9.02
C SER A 148 22.47 15.76 -9.08
N LEU A 149 21.22 15.56 -9.58
CA LEU A 149 20.18 16.61 -9.61
C LEU A 149 19.60 16.95 -8.23
N VAL A 150 20.23 16.53 -7.15
CA VAL A 150 19.80 16.85 -5.77
C VAL A 150 20.13 18.30 -5.47
N THR A 151 19.09 19.10 -5.29
CA THR A 151 19.22 20.54 -4.93
C THR A 151 19.25 20.79 -3.43
N GLY A 152 18.94 19.76 -2.63
CA GLY A 152 19.01 19.82 -1.16
C GLY A 152 18.51 18.52 -0.54
N TYR A 153 19.02 18.21 0.65
CA TYR A 153 18.52 17.09 1.46
C TYR A 153 18.53 17.49 2.94
N SER A 154 17.65 16.87 3.70
CA SER A 154 17.74 16.89 5.17
C SER A 154 17.64 15.44 5.66
N TRP A 155 18.37 15.18 6.75
CA TRP A 155 18.25 13.89 7.43
C TRP A 155 18.24 14.11 8.93
N GLU A 156 17.53 13.23 9.63
CA GLU A 156 17.47 13.20 11.08
C GLU A 156 17.77 11.80 11.56
N LYS A 157 18.54 11.66 12.61
CA LYS A 157 18.79 10.40 13.30
C LYS A 157 18.50 10.63 14.76
N SER A 158 17.43 10.03 15.27
CA SER A 158 17.04 10.07 16.66
C SER A 158 17.09 8.68 17.28
N ILE A 159 17.40 8.61 18.55
CA ILE A 159 17.28 7.44 19.41
C ILE A 159 16.23 7.66 20.52
N ASP A 160 15.53 8.80 20.48
CA ASP A 160 14.61 9.21 21.55
C ASP A 160 13.22 8.59 21.39
N GLU A 161 12.87 8.13 20.20
CA GLU A 161 11.59 7.47 19.90
C GLU A 161 11.82 5.97 19.64
N ASP A 162 11.04 5.13 20.34
CA ASP A 162 10.99 3.67 20.19
C ASP A 162 12.32 2.91 20.27
N PHE A 163 13.33 3.49 20.93
CA PHE A 163 14.60 2.82 21.14
C PHE A 163 14.60 2.00 22.44
N TYR A 164 14.77 0.71 22.32
CA TYR A 164 14.89 -0.23 23.44
C TYR A 164 16.25 -0.92 23.43
N ASN A 165 17.01 -0.76 24.48
CA ASN A 165 18.28 -1.48 24.68
C ASN A 165 18.11 -2.82 25.39
N ARG A 166 16.90 -3.14 25.84
CA ARG A 166 16.58 -4.41 26.49
C ARG A 166 15.14 -4.82 26.17
N VAL A 167 14.95 -6.04 25.70
CA VAL A 167 13.64 -6.67 25.50
C VAL A 167 13.47 -7.80 26.51
N LYS A 168 12.33 -7.83 27.21
CA LYS A 168 11.93 -8.93 28.08
C LYS A 168 10.84 -9.72 27.40
N VAL A 169 11.15 -10.95 27.01
CA VAL A 169 10.16 -11.88 26.47
C VAL A 169 9.60 -12.71 27.64
N VAL A 170 8.27 -12.68 27.79
CA VAL A 170 7.57 -13.47 28.80
C VAL A 170 6.72 -14.50 28.08
N TRP A 171 7.00 -15.77 28.34
CA TRP A 171 6.20 -16.89 27.85
C TRP A 171 5.27 -17.35 28.97
N LYS A 172 3.97 -17.39 28.68
CA LYS A 172 2.99 -18.01 29.60
C LYS A 172 2.72 -19.43 29.10
N ASN A 173 3.15 -20.43 29.89
CA ASN A 173 2.85 -21.81 29.58
C ASN A 173 1.50 -22.18 30.21
N GLU A 174 0.49 -22.50 29.37
CA GLU A 174 -0.86 -22.88 29.81
C GLU A 174 -0.98 -24.38 30.09
N SER A 175 0.11 -25.16 30.09
CA SER A 175 0.09 -26.59 30.27
C SER A 175 0.39 -27.03 31.72
N SER A 176 -0.30 -26.47 32.69
CA SER A 176 -0.36 -27.07 34.04
C SER A 176 -1.65 -26.65 34.75
N GLY A 177 -2.72 -27.33 34.36
CA GLY A 177 -3.95 -27.43 35.12
C GLY A 177 -4.18 -28.83 35.53
#